data_402bff4b94771f24c1b2bb7ee83bf0d8
#
_entry.id   402bff4b94771f24c1b2bb7ee83bf0d8
#
_cell.length_a   1.000
_cell.length_b   1.000
_cell.length_c   1.000
_cell.angle_alpha   90.00
_cell.angle_beta   90.00
_cell.angle_gamma   90.00
#
_symmetry.space_group_name_H-M   'P 1'
#
loop_
_entity.id
_entity.type
_entity.pdbx_description
1 polymer ?
#
loop_
_entity_poly.entity_id
_entity_poly.type
_entity_poly.pdbx_seq_one_letter_code
_entity_poly.pdbx_strand_id
1 'polypeptide(L)'
;MAEKETTGTSEAEIAVHWGEESYIHPTTEFIAQANMTDEGIYKRFSLENFPNCYKEYADLLDWYEYWHTTLDTSDAPCWKWFVGGKINASYNCIDRHLAQNKNKTAIHFAPEPINEKYEHITYQELFVRVNEFAALLRDFAKLKRGDRVTLHMPMVPELPITMLACARLG
;
A
#
# COMPACT_ATOMS: atom_id res chain seq x y z
N MET A 1 -53.35 6.45 -15.08
CA MET A 1 -52.00 5.91 -14.86
C MET A 1 -51.07 6.86 -15.57
N ALA A 2 -50.30 7.64 -14.82
CA ALA A 2 -49.35 8.59 -15.38
C ALA A 2 -47.98 7.88 -15.40
N GLU A 3 -47.42 7.66 -16.59
CA GLU A 3 -46.08 7.19 -16.78
C GLU A 3 -45.11 8.25 -16.25
N LYS A 4 -44.25 7.83 -15.33
CA LYS A 4 -43.13 8.61 -14.84
C LYS A 4 -42.01 8.51 -15.89
N GLU A 5 -41.84 9.55 -16.69
CA GLU A 5 -40.62 9.70 -17.51
C GLU A 5 -39.40 9.77 -16.57
N THR A 6 -38.57 8.75 -16.64
CA THR A 6 -37.22 8.83 -16.08
C THR A 6 -36.36 9.67 -17.02
N THR A 7 -36.16 10.93 -16.69
CA THR A 7 -35.19 11.80 -17.35
C THR A 7 -33.79 11.27 -17.01
N GLY A 8 -33.27 10.36 -17.85
CA GLY A 8 -31.87 10.03 -17.85
C GLY A 8 -31.08 11.23 -18.36
N THR A 9 -30.18 11.74 -17.56
CA THR A 9 -29.24 12.79 -17.94
C THR A 9 -28.44 12.28 -19.15
N SER A 10 -28.50 12.99 -20.27
CA SER A 10 -27.79 12.57 -21.49
C SER A 10 -26.26 12.69 -21.30
N GLU A 11 -25.48 11.85 -22.00
CA GLU A 11 -24.01 11.97 -22.00
C GLU A 11 -23.54 13.38 -22.39
N ALA A 12 -24.30 14.09 -23.21
CA ALA A 12 -24.03 15.48 -23.60
C ALA A 12 -24.21 16.46 -22.42
N GLU A 13 -25.18 16.23 -21.53
CA GLU A 13 -25.40 17.07 -20.33
C GLU A 13 -24.30 16.80 -19.29
N ILE A 14 -23.82 15.57 -19.21
CA ILE A 14 -22.67 15.24 -18.35
C ILE A 14 -21.40 15.92 -18.91
N ALA A 15 -21.16 15.88 -20.22
CA ALA A 15 -20.02 16.52 -20.87
C ALA A 15 -19.98 18.04 -20.69
N VAL A 16 -21.15 18.73 -20.65
CA VAL A 16 -21.21 20.18 -20.40
C VAL A 16 -20.75 20.55 -18.98
N HIS A 17 -20.92 19.66 -18.02
CA HIS A 17 -20.43 19.86 -16.64
C HIS A 17 -18.90 19.71 -16.49
N TRP A 18 -18.21 19.16 -17.50
CA TRP A 18 -16.76 18.95 -17.54
C TRP A 18 -16.08 19.92 -18.54
N GLY A 19 -16.62 21.12 -18.69
CA GLY A 19 -15.99 22.14 -19.53
C GLY A 19 -14.64 22.60 -18.99
N GLU A 20 -13.79 23.15 -19.87
CA GLU A 20 -12.45 23.68 -19.52
C GLU A 20 -12.48 24.71 -18.38
N GLU A 21 -13.61 25.39 -18.16
CA GLU A 21 -13.81 26.36 -17.08
C GLU A 21 -13.77 25.76 -15.65
N SER A 22 -13.91 24.43 -15.54
CA SER A 22 -13.77 23.70 -14.25
C SER A 22 -12.35 23.19 -13.98
N TYR A 23 -11.38 23.51 -14.84
CA TYR A 23 -9.99 23.12 -14.64
C TYR A 23 -9.33 24.03 -13.58
N ILE A 24 -9.03 23.46 -12.44
CA ILE A 24 -8.38 24.18 -11.34
C ILE A 24 -6.86 23.95 -11.44
N HIS A 25 -6.13 25.02 -11.78
CA HIS A 25 -4.68 24.99 -11.79
C HIS A 25 -4.14 24.96 -10.35
N PRO A 26 -3.15 24.10 -10.03
CA PRO A 26 -2.53 24.09 -8.72
C PRO A 26 -1.78 25.40 -8.48
N THR A 27 -1.72 25.84 -7.21
CA THR A 27 -0.96 27.04 -6.83
C THR A 27 0.55 26.80 -6.98
N THR A 28 1.33 27.89 -7.17
CA THR A 28 2.79 27.81 -7.25
C THR A 28 3.40 27.16 -6.00
N GLU A 29 2.83 27.42 -4.82
CA GLU A 29 3.27 26.82 -3.56
C GLU A 29 3.03 25.31 -3.53
N PHE A 30 1.87 24.86 -4.03
CA PHE A 30 1.56 23.45 -4.14
C PHE A 30 2.53 22.73 -5.09
N ILE A 31 2.81 23.33 -6.26
CA ILE A 31 3.76 22.78 -7.25
C ILE A 31 5.17 22.69 -6.64
N ALA A 32 5.61 23.74 -5.90
CA ALA A 32 6.93 23.74 -5.28
C ALA A 32 7.11 22.66 -4.20
N GLN A 33 6.04 22.20 -3.58
CA GLN A 33 6.03 21.12 -2.57
C GLN A 33 5.75 19.73 -3.15
N ALA A 34 5.45 19.64 -4.45
CA ALA A 34 5.12 18.36 -5.08
C ALA A 34 6.32 17.41 -5.05
N ASN A 35 6.07 16.16 -4.65
CA ASN A 35 7.09 15.11 -4.61
C ASN A 35 7.50 14.63 -6.01
N MET A 36 6.65 14.87 -7.02
CA MET A 36 6.91 14.48 -8.39
C MET A 36 6.99 15.74 -9.28
N THR A 37 8.20 16.21 -9.49
CA THR A 37 8.52 17.39 -10.32
C THR A 37 9.31 17.04 -11.58
N ASP A 38 9.73 15.76 -11.73
CA ASP A 38 10.54 15.29 -12.85
C ASP A 38 9.63 14.74 -13.97
N GLU A 39 9.49 15.50 -15.05
CA GLU A 39 8.75 15.09 -16.25
C GLU A 39 9.39 13.88 -16.96
N GLY A 40 10.68 13.62 -16.72
CA GLY A 40 11.40 12.48 -17.26
C GLY A 40 10.87 11.13 -16.78
N ILE A 41 10.01 11.12 -15.74
CA ILE A 41 9.41 9.90 -15.21
C ILE A 41 8.59 9.14 -16.26
N TYR A 42 7.86 9.84 -17.12
CA TYR A 42 7.06 9.21 -18.18
C TYR A 42 7.93 8.44 -19.17
N LYS A 43 9.13 8.95 -19.46
CA LYS A 43 10.10 8.27 -20.31
C LYS A 43 10.74 7.09 -19.58
N ARG A 44 11.12 7.24 -18.32
CA ARG A 44 11.72 6.16 -17.51
C ARG A 44 10.76 4.97 -17.37
N PHE A 45 9.47 5.24 -17.16
CA PHE A 45 8.43 4.22 -16.98
C PHE A 45 7.62 3.95 -18.27
N SER A 46 8.22 4.20 -19.43
CA SER A 46 7.63 3.84 -20.74
C SER A 46 7.67 2.33 -20.98
N LEU A 47 6.87 1.87 -21.93
CA LEU A 47 6.85 0.46 -22.36
C LEU A 47 8.21 -0.04 -22.86
N GLU A 48 9.04 0.84 -23.41
CA GLU A 48 10.39 0.50 -23.87
C GLU A 48 11.31 0.07 -22.73
N ASN A 49 11.12 0.65 -21.53
CA ASN A 49 11.93 0.36 -20.36
C ASN A 49 11.29 -0.70 -19.43
N PHE A 50 10.07 -1.14 -19.75
CA PHE A 50 9.38 -2.19 -19.00
C PHE A 50 10.06 -3.57 -19.26
N PRO A 51 10.22 -4.42 -18.23
CA PRO A 51 9.91 -4.25 -16.82
C PRO A 51 11.06 -3.66 -15.97
N ASN A 52 12.20 -3.35 -16.59
CA ASN A 52 13.42 -3.00 -15.86
C ASN A 52 13.36 -1.67 -15.12
N CYS A 53 12.49 -0.74 -15.53
CA CYS A 53 12.26 0.52 -14.82
C CYS A 53 11.80 0.30 -13.36
N TYR A 54 11.12 -0.81 -13.05
CA TYR A 54 10.66 -1.12 -11.69
C TYR A 54 11.78 -1.52 -10.72
N LYS A 55 13.00 -1.78 -11.21
CA LYS A 55 14.17 -1.99 -10.34
C LYS A 55 14.43 -0.77 -9.46
N GLU A 56 14.22 0.44 -9.98
CA GLU A 56 14.39 1.69 -9.23
C GLU A 56 13.57 1.70 -7.92
N TYR A 57 12.32 1.20 -7.97
CA TYR A 57 11.49 1.10 -6.77
C TYR A 57 11.85 -0.11 -5.90
N ALA A 58 12.26 -1.21 -6.50
CA ALA A 58 12.70 -2.37 -5.75
C ALA A 58 13.97 -2.08 -4.95
N ASP A 59 14.87 -1.25 -5.48
CA ASP A 59 16.10 -0.83 -4.78
C ASP A 59 15.84 0.08 -3.57
N LEU A 60 14.63 0.62 -3.41
CA LEU A 60 14.21 1.33 -2.20
C LEU A 60 13.94 0.40 -1.01
N LEU A 61 13.86 -0.91 -1.24
CA LEU A 61 13.55 -1.92 -0.23
C LEU A 61 14.81 -2.65 0.21
N ASP A 62 14.79 -3.13 1.45
CA ASP A 62 15.88 -3.95 2.00
C ASP A 62 15.63 -5.42 1.67
N TRP A 63 16.49 -5.99 0.85
CA TRP A 63 16.43 -7.39 0.42
C TRP A 63 17.44 -8.24 1.21
N TYR A 64 17.03 -9.44 1.62
CA TYR A 64 17.96 -10.45 2.16
C TYR A 64 18.78 -11.11 1.05
N GLU A 65 18.12 -11.37 -0.10
CA GLU A 65 18.76 -11.83 -1.32
C GLU A 65 18.16 -11.06 -2.49
N TYR A 66 19.01 -10.52 -3.38
CA TYR A 66 18.54 -9.83 -4.58
C TYR A 66 18.01 -10.83 -5.59
N TRP A 67 17.10 -10.36 -6.42
CA TRP A 67 16.51 -11.11 -7.53
C TRP A 67 17.50 -11.25 -8.69
N HIS A 68 17.28 -12.26 -9.52
CA HIS A 68 18.03 -12.45 -10.78
C HIS A 68 17.19 -12.12 -12.03
N THR A 69 15.86 -12.17 -11.96
CA THR A 69 14.94 -11.85 -13.06
C THR A 69 13.87 -10.89 -12.57
N THR A 70 13.73 -9.74 -13.25
CA THR A 70 12.79 -8.70 -12.82
C THR A 70 11.35 -9.13 -13.00
N LEU A 71 11.02 -9.76 -14.14
CA LEU A 71 9.68 -10.27 -14.46
C LEU A 71 9.80 -11.56 -15.25
N ASP A 72 9.08 -12.60 -14.81
CA ASP A 72 8.88 -13.85 -15.51
C ASP A 72 7.41 -13.98 -15.89
N THR A 73 7.13 -14.06 -17.18
CA THR A 73 5.79 -14.17 -17.78
C THR A 73 5.50 -15.58 -18.31
N SER A 74 6.36 -16.56 -18.06
CA SER A 74 6.24 -17.92 -18.61
C SER A 74 5.00 -18.68 -18.15
N ASP A 75 4.43 -18.30 -16.99
CA ASP A 75 3.27 -18.95 -16.34
C ASP A 75 2.07 -17.99 -16.30
N ALA A 76 1.63 -17.51 -17.47
CA ALA A 76 0.48 -16.60 -17.54
C ALA A 76 -0.83 -17.31 -17.12
N PRO A 77 -1.71 -16.63 -16.35
CA PRO A 77 -1.67 -15.23 -15.94
C PRO A 77 -0.90 -14.98 -14.63
N CYS A 78 -0.27 -16.00 -14.04
CA CYS A 78 0.42 -15.94 -12.75
C CYS A 78 1.87 -15.46 -12.91
N TRP A 79 2.07 -14.22 -13.33
CA TRP A 79 3.40 -13.65 -13.52
C TRP A 79 4.16 -13.47 -12.20
N LYS A 80 5.48 -13.66 -12.25
CA LYS A 80 6.35 -13.59 -11.07
C LYS A 80 7.29 -12.40 -11.19
N TRP A 81 7.22 -11.50 -10.22
CA TRP A 81 8.12 -10.36 -10.12
C TRP A 81 9.30 -10.67 -9.22
N PHE A 82 10.46 -10.11 -9.55
CA PHE A 82 11.69 -10.17 -8.75
C PHE A 82 12.06 -11.60 -8.35
N VAL A 83 12.09 -12.48 -9.34
CA VAL A 83 12.32 -13.93 -9.14
C VAL A 83 13.66 -14.18 -8.48
N GLY A 84 13.66 -15.05 -7.44
CA GLY A 84 14.82 -15.38 -6.63
C GLY A 84 15.09 -14.39 -5.49
N GLY A 85 14.43 -13.21 -5.51
CA GLY A 85 14.57 -12.25 -4.42
C GLY A 85 13.95 -12.75 -3.12
N LYS A 86 14.58 -12.42 -1.99
CA LYS A 86 14.06 -12.70 -0.64
C LYS A 86 13.93 -11.43 0.15
N ILE A 87 12.71 -11.15 0.60
CA ILE A 87 12.35 -9.95 1.34
C ILE A 87 11.35 -10.31 2.44
N ASN A 88 11.35 -9.54 3.54
CA ASN A 88 10.27 -9.60 4.52
C ASN A 88 9.53 -8.25 4.53
N ALA A 89 8.23 -8.29 4.24
CA ALA A 89 7.40 -7.09 4.18
C ALA A 89 7.29 -6.42 5.56
N SER A 90 7.13 -7.20 6.65
CA SER A 90 7.04 -6.66 8.00
C SER A 90 8.32 -5.93 8.41
N TYR A 91 9.50 -6.47 8.08
CA TYR A 91 10.78 -5.81 8.31
C TYR A 91 10.86 -4.47 7.58
N ASN A 92 10.52 -4.46 6.30
CA ASN A 92 10.55 -3.26 5.47
C ASN A 92 9.55 -2.19 5.92
N CYS A 93 8.37 -2.60 6.42
CA CYS A 93 7.36 -1.67 6.90
C CYS A 93 7.67 -1.10 8.29
N ILE A 94 8.36 -1.84 9.16
CA ILE A 94 8.49 -1.49 10.57
C ILE A 94 9.95 -1.38 11.00
N ASP A 95 10.69 -2.50 10.99
CA ASP A 95 11.97 -2.64 11.70
C ASP A 95 13.02 -1.66 11.17
N ARG A 96 13.15 -1.53 9.86
CA ARG A 96 14.12 -0.61 9.23
C ARG A 96 13.89 0.86 9.59
N HIS A 97 12.69 1.22 10.03
CA HIS A 97 12.34 2.59 10.37
C HIS A 97 12.54 2.93 11.86
N LEU A 98 12.75 1.94 12.73
CA LEU A 98 12.80 2.16 14.18
C LEU A 98 13.94 3.09 14.61
N ALA A 99 15.11 2.97 13.99
CA ALA A 99 16.26 3.78 14.36
C ALA A 99 16.00 5.30 14.28
N GLN A 100 15.22 5.72 13.29
CA GLN A 100 14.97 7.14 13.01
C GLN A 100 13.55 7.59 13.37
N ASN A 101 12.57 6.68 13.34
CA ASN A 101 11.15 7.03 13.39
C ASN A 101 10.39 6.34 14.54
N LYS A 102 11.05 5.73 15.54
CA LYS A 102 10.38 4.95 16.60
C LYS A 102 9.20 5.66 17.28
N ASN A 103 9.33 6.97 17.49
CA ASN A 103 8.31 7.79 18.15
C ASN A 103 7.33 8.45 17.19
N LYS A 104 7.52 8.27 15.86
CA LYS A 104 6.62 8.79 14.83
C LYS A 104 5.38 7.90 14.77
N THR A 105 4.22 8.50 14.53
CA THR A 105 2.99 7.76 14.31
C THR A 105 3.07 6.93 13.02
N ALA A 106 2.86 5.63 13.16
CA ALA A 106 2.80 4.68 12.05
C ALA A 106 1.36 4.45 11.59
N ILE A 107 0.39 4.44 12.52
CA ILE A 107 -1.03 4.26 12.25
C ILE A 107 -1.83 5.35 12.92
N HIS A 108 -2.64 6.05 12.15
CA HIS A 108 -3.72 6.90 12.62
C HIS A 108 -5.03 6.14 12.46
N PHE A 109 -5.67 5.81 13.54
CA PHE A 109 -6.99 5.19 13.53
C PHE A 109 -8.05 6.21 13.90
N ALA A 110 -9.00 6.40 12.98
CA ALA A 110 -10.20 7.22 13.20
C ALA A 110 -11.40 6.27 13.26
N PRO A 111 -12.01 6.06 14.42
CA PRO A 111 -13.19 5.22 14.54
C PRO A 111 -14.38 5.86 13.81
N GLU A 112 -15.32 5.04 13.34
CA GLU A 112 -16.51 5.51 12.63
C GLU A 112 -17.41 6.39 13.50
N PRO A 113 -17.69 6.07 14.78
CA PRO A 113 -18.44 6.97 15.65
C PRO A 113 -17.62 8.23 15.97
N ILE A 114 -18.19 9.40 15.63
CA ILE A 114 -17.54 10.73 15.78
C ILE A 114 -17.12 11.03 17.24
N ASN A 115 -17.81 10.44 18.21
CA ASN A 115 -17.57 10.66 19.64
C ASN A 115 -16.49 9.75 20.23
N GLU A 116 -15.96 8.80 19.47
CA GLU A 116 -14.89 7.92 19.91
C GLU A 116 -13.52 8.58 19.73
N LYS A 117 -12.58 8.19 20.58
CA LYS A 117 -11.24 8.77 20.61
C LYS A 117 -10.39 8.19 19.47
N TYR A 118 -9.72 9.07 18.74
CA TYR A 118 -8.68 8.69 17.79
C TYR A 118 -7.53 7.96 18.48
N GLU A 119 -7.01 6.90 17.85
CA GLU A 119 -5.81 6.20 18.30
C GLU A 119 -4.63 6.52 17.39
N HIS A 120 -3.47 6.77 17.99
CA HIS A 120 -2.20 6.96 17.29
C HIS A 120 -1.22 5.91 17.78
N ILE A 121 -0.83 5.01 16.89
CA ILE A 121 0.13 3.95 17.18
C ILE A 121 1.48 4.35 16.57
N THR A 122 2.49 4.46 17.41
CA THR A 122 3.86 4.75 16.97
C THR A 122 4.52 3.54 16.30
N TYR A 123 5.62 3.75 15.55
CA TYR A 123 6.41 2.65 15.00
C TYR A 123 6.91 1.70 16.09
N GLN A 124 7.28 2.22 17.25
CA GLN A 124 7.72 1.39 18.40
C GLN A 124 6.58 0.52 18.94
N GLU A 125 5.40 1.09 19.14
CA GLU A 125 4.23 0.35 19.61
C GLU A 125 3.78 -0.69 18.57
N LEU A 126 3.78 -0.32 17.28
CA LEU A 126 3.46 -1.24 16.20
C LEU A 126 4.44 -2.42 16.17
N PHE A 127 5.74 -2.15 16.32
CA PHE A 127 6.77 -3.17 16.41
C PHE A 127 6.49 -4.17 17.55
N VAL A 128 6.18 -3.67 18.75
CA VAL A 128 5.89 -4.52 19.91
C VAL A 128 4.64 -5.36 19.64
N ARG A 129 3.52 -4.73 19.27
CA ARG A 129 2.24 -5.42 18.99
C ARG A 129 2.38 -6.50 17.92
N VAL A 130 3.09 -6.20 16.83
CA VAL A 130 3.32 -7.16 15.73
C VAL A 130 4.17 -8.34 16.18
N ASN A 131 5.21 -8.13 17.00
CA ASN A 131 6.04 -9.22 17.51
C ASN A 131 5.29 -10.10 18.52
N GLU A 132 4.53 -9.51 19.43
CA GLU A 132 3.70 -10.24 20.39
C GLU A 132 2.67 -11.11 19.66
N PHE A 133 2.00 -10.53 18.66
CA PHE A 133 1.01 -11.28 17.91
C PHE A 133 1.65 -12.36 17.02
N ALA A 134 2.80 -12.10 16.42
CA ALA A 134 3.56 -13.12 15.68
C ALA A 134 3.99 -14.28 16.59
N ALA A 135 4.42 -13.98 17.82
CA ALA A 135 4.74 -15.01 18.81
C ALA A 135 3.49 -15.84 19.18
N LEU A 136 2.34 -15.20 19.37
CA LEU A 136 1.06 -15.90 19.62
C LEU A 136 0.71 -16.83 18.46
N LEU A 137 0.80 -16.35 17.21
CA LEU A 137 0.51 -17.16 16.02
C LEU A 137 1.46 -18.36 15.92
N ARG A 138 2.75 -18.16 16.14
CA ARG A 138 3.77 -19.21 16.08
C ARG A 138 3.61 -20.21 17.23
N ASP A 139 3.48 -19.74 18.47
CA ASP A 139 3.63 -20.58 19.65
C ASP A 139 2.30 -21.21 20.10
N PHE A 140 1.19 -20.49 19.93
CA PHE A 140 -0.15 -20.98 20.29
C PHE A 140 -0.85 -21.61 19.09
N ALA A 141 -1.00 -20.90 17.98
CA ALA A 141 -1.66 -21.40 16.78
C ALA A 141 -0.78 -22.36 15.95
N LYS A 142 0.52 -22.50 16.30
CA LYS A 142 1.48 -23.39 15.64
C LYS A 142 1.65 -23.10 14.14
N LEU A 143 1.43 -21.86 13.72
CA LEU A 143 1.63 -21.43 12.33
C LEU A 143 3.08 -21.61 11.90
N LYS A 144 3.23 -22.09 10.67
CA LYS A 144 4.52 -22.29 10.00
C LYS A 144 4.59 -21.41 8.76
N ARG A 145 5.81 -21.20 8.31
CA ARG A 145 6.06 -20.48 7.06
C ARG A 145 5.27 -21.11 5.90
N GLY A 146 4.55 -20.29 5.14
CA GLY A 146 3.73 -20.71 4.02
C GLY A 146 2.29 -21.11 4.38
N ASP A 147 1.92 -21.15 5.66
CA ASP A 147 0.54 -21.37 6.07
C ASP A 147 -0.35 -20.18 5.66
N ARG A 148 -1.61 -20.46 5.38
CA ARG A 148 -2.58 -19.45 4.98
C ARG A 148 -3.46 -19.07 6.16
N VAL A 149 -3.56 -17.76 6.41
CA VAL A 149 -4.40 -17.19 7.45
C VAL A 149 -5.52 -16.37 6.80
N THR A 150 -6.76 -16.70 7.15
CA THR A 150 -7.92 -15.91 6.72
C THR A 150 -8.26 -14.90 7.78
N LEU A 151 -8.35 -13.63 7.40
CA LEU A 151 -8.72 -12.51 8.27
C LEU A 151 -10.13 -12.05 7.93
N HIS A 152 -10.99 -12.00 8.96
CA HIS A 152 -12.35 -11.46 8.85
C HIS A 152 -12.56 -10.46 9.98
N MET A 153 -12.14 -9.22 9.75
CA MET A 153 -12.15 -8.12 10.72
C MET A 153 -12.65 -6.83 10.06
N PRO A 154 -13.29 -5.93 10.81
CA PRO A 154 -13.55 -4.57 10.33
C PRO A 154 -12.24 -3.79 10.17
N MET A 155 -12.34 -2.53 9.75
CA MET A 155 -11.19 -1.61 9.63
C MET A 155 -10.77 -1.12 11.03
N VAL A 156 -10.02 -1.96 11.73
CA VAL A 156 -9.46 -1.69 13.07
C VAL A 156 -7.95 -1.86 13.06
N PRO A 157 -7.19 -1.26 14.01
CA PRO A 157 -5.73 -1.37 14.05
C PRO A 157 -5.18 -2.80 14.09
N GLU A 158 -5.96 -3.74 14.64
CA GLU A 158 -5.60 -5.14 14.72
C GLU A 158 -5.49 -5.81 13.35
N LEU A 159 -6.18 -5.30 12.34
CA LEU A 159 -6.11 -5.85 10.98
C LEU A 159 -4.71 -5.71 10.38
N PRO A 160 -4.12 -4.51 10.22
CA PRO A 160 -2.75 -4.37 9.74
C PRO A 160 -1.71 -5.00 10.67
N ILE A 161 -1.92 -5.01 12.00
CA ILE A 161 -1.05 -5.69 12.95
C ILE A 161 -1.00 -7.18 12.65
N THR A 162 -2.15 -7.82 12.46
CA THR A 162 -2.24 -9.25 12.13
C THR A 162 -1.61 -9.56 10.76
N MET A 163 -1.86 -8.73 9.74
CA MET A 163 -1.23 -8.89 8.42
C MET A 163 0.29 -8.84 8.51
N LEU A 164 0.84 -7.87 9.25
CA LEU A 164 2.28 -7.70 9.43
C LEU A 164 2.88 -8.82 10.28
N ALA A 165 2.15 -9.34 11.27
CA ALA A 165 2.57 -10.50 12.06
C ALA A 165 2.65 -11.78 11.20
N CYS A 166 1.67 -12.02 10.33
CA CYS A 166 1.71 -13.12 9.37
C CYS A 166 2.89 -12.98 8.40
N ALA A 167 3.08 -11.79 7.83
CA ALA A 167 4.20 -11.50 6.92
C ALA A 167 5.57 -11.65 7.61
N ARG A 168 5.66 -11.40 8.93
CA ARG A 168 6.89 -11.60 9.73
C ARG A 168 7.27 -13.06 9.83
N LEU A 169 6.28 -13.94 9.91
CA LEU A 169 6.51 -15.39 10.00
C LEU A 169 6.80 -16.02 8.63
N GLY A 170 6.41 -15.39 7.50
CA GLY A 170 6.62 -15.83 6.12
C GLY A 170 5.41 -16.56 5.57
#